data_7f2f4e61a9c3efa847276afd66505293
#
_entry.id   7f2f4e61a9c3efa847276afd66505293
#
_cell.length_a   1.000
_cell.length_b   1.000
_cell.length_c   1.000
_cell.angle_alpha   90.00
_cell.angle_beta   90.00
_cell.angle_gamma   90.00
#
_symmetry.space_group_name_H-M   'P 1'
#
loop_
_entity.id
_entity.type
_entity.pdbx_description
1 polymer ?
#
loop_
_entity_poly.entity_id
_entity_poly.type
_entity_poly.pdbx_seq_one_letter_code
_entity_poly.pdbx_strand_id
1 'polypeptide(L)'
;MKRLLYAIIATALFIQGCGKDNYDEPQSEITGRVTFNGVPLNVKGTGEAVQLKLFQPGFQLNGEVPVYVGQDGTFKIKIFDGQYKLVGRNNNGPWLNATDTLDINLSGNTEVNYEVNPYYLVENTKLSLSGENKLSGSFSIVKNVATANMSFYTVLVSKTAFVDDVSNFYRKDYDTATGSVINVSEDLSNNETAKSATALFARVGVRATAADQAIYSEVIKIR
;
A
#
# COMPACT_ATOMS: atom_id res chain seq x y z
N MET A 1 62.85 7.84 22.26
CA MET A 1 61.69 8.26 23.09
C MET A 1 60.90 9.44 22.48
N LYS A 2 61.51 10.55 22.09
CA LYS A 2 60.78 11.70 21.51
C LYS A 2 59.99 11.39 20.22
N ARG A 3 60.52 10.55 19.31
CA ARG A 3 59.85 10.16 18.06
C ARG A 3 58.58 9.28 18.30
N LEU A 4 58.64 8.44 19.34
CA LEU A 4 57.50 7.61 19.74
C LEU A 4 56.34 8.47 20.33
N LEU A 5 56.71 9.51 21.09
CA LEU A 5 55.78 10.45 21.68
C LEU A 5 55.02 11.25 20.60
N TYR A 6 55.72 11.68 19.55
CA TYR A 6 55.10 12.39 18.42
C TYR A 6 54.14 11.49 17.61
N ALA A 7 54.49 10.19 17.47
CA ALA A 7 53.62 9.23 16.81
C ALA A 7 52.30 9.00 17.59
N ILE A 8 52.40 8.89 18.92
CA ILE A 8 51.22 8.72 19.79
C ILE A 8 50.31 9.97 19.77
N ILE A 9 50.91 11.17 19.81
CA ILE A 9 50.16 12.44 19.74
C ILE A 9 49.49 12.59 18.36
N ALA A 10 50.17 12.22 17.27
CA ALA A 10 49.58 12.25 15.93
C ALA A 10 48.41 11.28 15.79
N THR A 11 48.53 10.07 16.35
CA THR A 11 47.42 9.08 16.33
C THR A 11 46.20 9.51 17.16
N ALA A 12 46.44 10.20 18.30
CA ALA A 12 45.35 10.72 19.15
C ALA A 12 44.54 11.83 18.50
N LEU A 13 45.14 12.59 17.57
CA LEU A 13 44.44 13.66 16.82
C LEU A 13 43.48 13.11 15.72
N PHE A 14 43.67 11.87 15.28
CA PHE A 14 42.78 11.25 14.28
C PHE A 14 41.54 10.58 14.89
N ILE A 15 41.40 10.45 16.20
CA ILE A 15 40.31 9.77 16.88
C ILE A 15 39.10 10.72 17.15
N GLN A 16 39.26 12.02 16.93
CA GLN A 16 38.20 13.02 17.18
C GLN A 16 37.20 13.20 16.01
N GLY A 17 37.28 12.37 14.97
CA GLY A 17 36.51 12.54 13.74
C GLY A 17 35.07 11.97 13.74
N CYS A 18 34.61 11.32 14.81
CA CYS A 18 33.21 10.93 14.97
C CYS A 18 32.49 11.97 15.82
N GLY A 19 32.27 13.16 15.26
CA GLY A 19 31.30 14.08 15.80
C GLY A 19 29.92 13.40 15.70
N LYS A 20 29.17 13.33 16.82
CA LYS A 20 27.76 13.02 16.80
C LYS A 20 27.11 13.93 15.74
N ASP A 21 26.42 13.33 14.78
CA ASP A 21 25.52 14.08 13.93
C ASP A 21 24.52 14.77 14.85
N ASN A 22 24.62 16.08 14.93
CA ASN A 22 23.88 16.89 15.92
C ASN A 22 22.44 17.21 15.47
N TYR A 23 21.94 16.53 14.45
CA TYR A 23 20.55 16.67 14.05
C TYR A 23 19.68 15.76 14.93
N ASP A 24 18.75 16.38 15.66
CA ASP A 24 17.70 15.63 16.32
C ASP A 24 16.88 14.89 15.27
N GLU A 25 16.40 13.71 15.64
CA GLU A 25 15.49 12.96 14.75
C GLU A 25 14.20 13.75 14.50
N PRO A 26 13.57 13.59 13.30
CA PRO A 26 12.27 14.17 13.06
C PRO A 26 11.26 13.73 14.13
N GLN A 27 10.46 14.65 14.65
CA GLN A 27 9.46 14.35 15.67
C GLN A 27 8.03 14.38 15.12
N SER A 28 7.84 15.02 13.97
CA SER A 28 6.53 15.21 13.37
C SER A 28 6.19 14.10 12.40
N GLU A 29 4.90 13.82 12.27
CA GLU A 29 4.39 12.77 11.40
C GLU A 29 3.29 13.29 10.48
N ILE A 30 3.35 12.88 9.21
CA ILE A 30 2.21 12.96 8.30
C ILE A 30 1.60 11.57 8.25
N THR A 31 0.32 11.47 8.59
CA THR A 31 -0.49 10.26 8.46
C THR A 31 -1.66 10.50 7.55
N GLY A 32 -2.23 9.45 6.99
CA GLY A 32 -3.42 9.60 6.17
C GLY A 32 -3.83 8.35 5.45
N ARG A 33 -4.80 8.53 4.54
CA ARG A 33 -5.31 7.46 3.68
C ARG A 33 -5.47 7.94 2.25
N VAL A 34 -5.31 7.00 1.32
CA VAL A 34 -5.76 7.19 -0.05
C VAL A 34 -7.27 6.96 -0.07
N THR A 35 -8.03 7.93 -0.60
CA THR A 35 -9.49 7.94 -0.56
C THR A 35 -10.10 8.18 -1.96
N PHE A 36 -11.35 7.78 -2.11
CA PHE A 36 -12.24 8.18 -3.20
C PHE A 36 -13.57 8.64 -2.62
N ASN A 37 -13.98 9.88 -2.90
CA ASN A 37 -15.13 10.54 -2.28
C ASN A 37 -15.12 10.44 -0.74
N GLY A 38 -13.93 10.58 -0.14
CA GLY A 38 -13.72 10.47 1.30
C GLY A 38 -13.75 9.04 1.85
N VAL A 39 -14.00 8.02 1.02
CA VAL A 39 -14.00 6.61 1.43
C VAL A 39 -12.61 6.00 1.23
N PRO A 40 -12.00 5.37 2.25
CA PRO A 40 -10.71 4.72 2.12
C PRO A 40 -10.70 3.63 1.05
N LEU A 41 -9.62 3.56 0.28
CA LEU A 41 -9.40 2.53 -0.73
C LEU A 41 -8.43 1.47 -0.23
N ASN A 42 -8.66 0.24 -0.65
CA ASN A 42 -7.80 -0.88 -0.34
C ASN A 42 -6.93 -1.24 -1.56
N VAL A 43 -5.63 -1.39 -1.34
CA VAL A 43 -4.64 -1.59 -2.39
C VAL A 43 -3.74 -2.79 -2.13
N LYS A 44 -2.79 -3.04 -3.00
CA LYS A 44 -1.71 -4.01 -2.79
C LYS A 44 -0.78 -3.52 -1.70
N GLY A 45 -0.53 -4.37 -0.68
CA GLY A 45 0.34 -4.03 0.46
C GLY A 45 1.76 -4.57 0.35
N THR A 46 2.00 -5.62 -0.46
CA THR A 46 3.34 -6.22 -0.56
C THR A 46 4.24 -5.46 -1.55
N GLY A 47 5.53 -5.46 -1.23
CA GLY A 47 6.58 -4.95 -2.12
C GLY A 47 6.53 -3.43 -2.34
N GLU A 48 5.91 -2.69 -1.41
CA GLU A 48 5.84 -1.21 -1.51
C GLU A 48 5.29 -0.74 -2.86
N ALA A 49 4.32 -1.51 -3.39
CA ALA A 49 3.88 -1.40 -4.78
C ALA A 49 3.15 -0.10 -5.08
N VAL A 50 2.40 0.43 -4.09
CA VAL A 50 1.66 1.68 -4.23
C VAL A 50 2.35 2.77 -3.42
N GLN A 51 2.68 3.87 -4.08
CA GLN A 51 3.47 4.96 -3.52
C GLN A 51 2.89 6.32 -3.88
N LEU A 52 2.97 7.25 -2.94
CA LEU A 52 2.88 8.68 -3.18
C LEU A 52 4.29 9.28 -3.13
N LYS A 53 4.44 10.51 -3.56
CA LYS A 53 5.69 11.26 -3.55
C LYS A 53 5.52 12.50 -2.69
N LEU A 54 6.43 12.71 -1.76
CA LEU A 54 6.50 13.92 -0.97
C LEU A 54 7.70 14.75 -1.41
N PHE A 55 7.49 16.04 -1.62
CA PHE A 55 8.52 17.01 -1.98
C PHE A 55 8.57 18.11 -0.93
N GLN A 56 9.77 18.57 -0.60
CA GLN A 56 9.96 19.74 0.26
C GLN A 56 10.49 20.91 -0.59
N PRO A 57 9.66 21.93 -0.88
CA PRO A 57 10.10 23.08 -1.66
C PRO A 57 11.15 23.92 -0.91
N GLY A 58 11.94 24.69 -1.65
CA GLY A 58 12.93 25.62 -1.06
C GLY A 58 14.36 25.09 -0.92
N PHE A 59 14.61 23.84 -1.29
CA PHE A 59 15.95 23.25 -1.32
C PHE A 59 16.47 23.10 -2.75
N GLN A 60 17.80 23.26 -2.94
CA GLN A 60 18.45 23.08 -4.26
C GLN A 60 18.27 21.66 -4.81
N LEU A 61 18.33 20.66 -3.91
CA LEU A 61 18.05 19.26 -4.24
C LEU A 61 16.62 18.95 -3.79
N ASN A 62 15.67 19.19 -4.67
CA ASN A 62 14.27 18.87 -4.43
C ASN A 62 14.00 17.41 -4.82
N GLY A 63 14.62 16.48 -4.08
CA GLY A 63 14.40 15.06 -4.26
C GLY A 63 13.03 14.60 -3.79
N GLU A 64 12.47 13.58 -4.45
CA GLU A 64 11.25 12.94 -3.97
C GLU A 64 11.54 12.08 -2.75
N VAL A 65 10.66 12.14 -1.76
CA VAL A 65 10.62 11.19 -0.64
C VAL A 65 9.45 10.25 -0.88
N PRO A 66 9.70 8.93 -1.04
CA PRO A 66 8.62 7.99 -1.27
C PRO A 66 7.76 7.82 -0.02
N VAL A 67 6.45 7.80 -0.20
CA VAL A 67 5.46 7.54 0.84
C VAL A 67 4.70 6.28 0.47
N TYR A 68 4.95 5.19 1.19
CA TYR A 68 4.39 3.89 0.91
C TYR A 68 2.97 3.76 1.45
N VAL A 69 2.09 3.18 0.64
CA VAL A 69 0.68 2.97 0.98
C VAL A 69 0.46 1.53 1.40
N GLY A 70 -0.08 1.34 2.60
CA GLY A 70 -0.46 0.04 3.13
C GLY A 70 -1.67 -0.56 2.42
N GLN A 71 -1.96 -1.86 2.68
CA GLN A 71 -3.05 -2.57 1.99
C GLN A 71 -4.45 -2.02 2.29
N ASP A 72 -4.62 -1.31 3.39
CA ASP A 72 -5.85 -0.62 3.80
C ASP A 72 -5.89 0.85 3.36
N GLY A 73 -4.97 1.23 2.47
CA GLY A 73 -4.84 2.59 1.97
C GLY A 73 -4.15 3.57 2.91
N THR A 74 -3.76 3.16 4.12
CA THR A 74 -3.06 4.04 5.06
C THR A 74 -1.63 4.34 4.62
N PHE A 75 -1.15 5.53 4.96
CA PHE A 75 0.25 5.89 4.85
C PHE A 75 0.70 6.67 6.09
N LYS A 76 2.01 6.57 6.37
CA LYS A 76 2.64 7.26 7.49
C LYS A 76 4.08 7.59 7.14
N ILE A 77 4.50 8.80 7.40
CA ILE A 77 5.88 9.25 7.26
C ILE A 77 6.29 10.13 8.44
N LYS A 78 7.45 9.85 9.02
CA LYS A 78 8.07 10.67 10.06
C LYS A 78 9.08 11.60 9.41
N ILE A 79 8.92 12.91 9.57
CA ILE A 79 9.69 13.93 8.88
C ILE A 79 9.75 15.22 9.70
N PHE A 80 10.66 16.14 9.38
CA PHE A 80 10.78 17.42 10.05
C PHE A 80 9.60 18.36 9.76
N ASP A 81 9.34 19.30 10.65
CA ASP A 81 8.39 20.38 10.40
C ASP A 81 8.77 21.15 9.14
N GLY A 82 7.77 21.61 8.41
CA GLY A 82 8.00 22.34 7.17
C GLY A 82 6.82 22.32 6.21
N GLN A 83 7.04 22.90 5.04
CA GLN A 83 6.07 22.90 3.96
C GLN A 83 6.39 21.75 3.00
N TYR A 84 5.36 20.99 2.66
CA TYR A 84 5.48 19.82 1.78
C TYR A 84 4.42 19.81 0.69
N LYS A 85 4.72 19.10 -0.38
CA LYS A 85 3.80 18.81 -1.49
C LYS A 85 3.69 17.31 -1.64
N LEU A 86 2.49 16.76 -1.41
CA LEU A 86 2.18 15.34 -1.62
C LEU A 86 1.51 15.17 -2.97
N VAL A 87 2.03 14.27 -3.79
CA VAL A 87 1.50 13.97 -5.14
C VAL A 87 1.43 12.48 -5.38
N GLY A 88 0.51 12.04 -6.23
CA GLY A 88 0.45 10.66 -6.69
C GLY A 88 1.63 10.32 -7.60
N ARG A 89 2.12 9.10 -7.50
CA ARG A 89 3.09 8.57 -8.47
C ARG A 89 2.34 8.16 -9.73
N ASN A 90 2.77 8.66 -10.89
CA ASN A 90 2.16 8.29 -12.15
C ASN A 90 2.36 6.81 -12.46
N ASN A 91 1.37 6.20 -13.09
CA ASN A 91 1.35 4.78 -13.46
C ASN A 91 1.68 3.86 -12.27
N ASN A 92 1.16 4.20 -11.09
CA ASN A 92 1.44 3.47 -9.87
C ASN A 92 0.20 3.45 -8.98
N GLY A 93 -0.68 2.51 -9.25
CA GLY A 93 -1.93 2.35 -8.51
C GLY A 93 -3.10 1.99 -9.41
N PRO A 94 -4.24 1.63 -8.84
CA PRO A 94 -5.45 1.24 -9.57
C PRO A 94 -6.34 2.43 -9.97
N TRP A 95 -5.75 3.60 -10.19
CA TRP A 95 -6.45 4.87 -10.47
C TRP A 95 -5.83 5.66 -11.60
N LEU A 96 -6.54 6.66 -12.07
CA LEU A 96 -6.00 7.64 -13.02
C LEU A 96 -4.82 8.38 -12.39
N ASN A 97 -3.85 8.74 -13.24
CA ASN A 97 -2.76 9.61 -12.78
C ASN A 97 -3.35 10.90 -12.20
N ALA A 98 -2.99 11.19 -10.96
CA ALA A 98 -3.41 12.43 -10.31
C ALA A 98 -2.64 13.61 -10.91
N THR A 99 -3.34 14.71 -11.18
CA THR A 99 -2.76 15.99 -11.60
C THR A 99 -2.60 16.93 -10.43
N ASP A 100 -3.27 16.64 -9.33
CA ASP A 100 -3.38 17.52 -8.19
C ASP A 100 -2.25 17.29 -7.18
N THR A 101 -1.84 18.39 -6.57
CA THR A 101 -0.85 18.42 -5.50
C THR A 101 -1.54 18.82 -4.20
N LEU A 102 -1.32 18.05 -3.15
CA LEU A 102 -1.77 18.39 -1.82
C LEU A 102 -0.66 19.14 -1.07
N ASP A 103 -0.89 20.41 -0.78
CA ASP A 103 0.02 21.22 0.02
C ASP A 103 -0.19 20.92 1.52
N ILE A 104 0.91 20.63 2.22
CA ILE A 104 0.92 20.30 3.65
C ILE A 104 1.85 21.25 4.38
N ASN A 105 1.32 21.95 5.37
CA ASN A 105 2.12 22.73 6.31
C ASN A 105 2.25 21.92 7.62
N LEU A 106 3.34 21.18 7.75
CA LEU A 106 3.59 20.30 8.87
C LEU A 106 4.15 21.09 10.05
N SER A 107 3.45 21.03 11.19
CA SER A 107 3.89 21.51 12.48
C SER A 107 3.36 20.56 13.55
N GLY A 108 4.18 19.60 13.94
CA GLY A 108 3.75 18.44 14.71
C GLY A 108 3.02 17.41 13.85
N ASN A 109 2.16 16.59 14.47
CA ASN A 109 1.46 15.53 13.76
C ASN A 109 0.29 16.07 12.95
N THR A 110 0.22 15.67 11.68
CA THR A 110 -0.82 16.11 10.75
C THR A 110 -1.43 14.93 10.04
N GLU A 111 -2.77 14.86 9.98
CA GLU A 111 -3.51 13.86 9.21
C GLU A 111 -4.06 14.48 7.93
N VAL A 112 -3.82 13.82 6.80
CA VAL A 112 -4.30 14.26 5.48
C VAL A 112 -4.78 13.06 4.67
N ASN A 113 -5.87 13.22 3.93
CA ASN A 113 -6.32 12.21 2.98
C ASN A 113 -5.91 12.60 1.56
N TYR A 114 -5.43 11.62 0.79
CA TYR A 114 -5.06 11.80 -0.60
C TYR A 114 -6.14 11.24 -1.51
N GLU A 115 -6.87 12.13 -2.16
CA GLU A 115 -8.01 11.77 -3.02
C GLU A 115 -7.52 11.30 -4.39
N VAL A 116 -8.05 10.18 -4.88
CA VAL A 116 -7.74 9.60 -6.19
C VAL A 116 -9.01 9.20 -6.93
N ASN A 117 -8.89 8.94 -8.24
CA ASN A 117 -10.00 8.49 -9.08
C ASN A 117 -9.76 7.06 -9.58
N PRO A 118 -10.23 6.00 -8.88
CA PRO A 118 -9.98 4.62 -9.23
C PRO A 118 -10.72 4.22 -10.51
N TYR A 119 -10.15 3.28 -11.28
CA TYR A 119 -10.80 2.73 -12.47
C TYR A 119 -12.04 1.91 -12.12
N TYR A 120 -11.97 1.13 -11.06
CA TYR A 120 -13.02 0.26 -10.54
C TYR A 120 -13.09 0.37 -9.01
N LEU A 121 -14.22 -0.07 -8.46
CA LEU A 121 -14.40 -0.30 -7.02
C LEU A 121 -14.88 -1.73 -6.80
N VAL A 122 -14.52 -2.32 -5.67
CA VAL A 122 -15.05 -3.60 -5.20
C VAL A 122 -15.90 -3.34 -3.97
N GLU A 123 -17.18 -3.62 -4.07
CA GLU A 123 -18.18 -3.27 -3.05
C GLU A 123 -18.96 -4.50 -2.58
N ASN A 124 -19.58 -4.37 -1.42
CA ASN A 124 -20.51 -5.37 -0.86
C ASN A 124 -19.91 -6.78 -0.78
N THR A 125 -18.61 -6.90 -0.55
CA THR A 125 -17.89 -8.18 -0.52
C THR A 125 -18.31 -8.99 0.69
N LYS A 126 -18.76 -10.23 0.44
CA LYS A 126 -19.06 -11.23 1.45
C LYS A 126 -18.39 -12.52 1.02
N LEU A 127 -17.47 -13.03 1.83
CA LEU A 127 -16.77 -14.28 1.58
C LEU A 127 -16.88 -15.15 2.82
N SER A 128 -17.08 -16.43 2.63
CA SER A 128 -17.19 -17.42 3.70
C SER A 128 -16.57 -18.75 3.29
N LEU A 129 -16.08 -19.50 4.26
CA LEU A 129 -15.53 -20.83 4.06
C LEU A 129 -16.39 -21.84 4.84
N SER A 130 -16.88 -22.88 4.15
CA SER A 130 -17.60 -23.98 4.82
C SER A 130 -16.64 -24.92 5.56
N GLY A 131 -17.19 -25.81 6.40
CA GLY A 131 -16.41 -26.84 7.09
C GLY A 131 -15.69 -27.82 6.16
N GLU A 132 -16.12 -27.93 4.89
CA GLU A 132 -15.48 -28.75 3.85
C GLU A 132 -14.43 -27.98 3.04
N ASN A 133 -14.01 -26.82 3.49
CA ASN A 133 -13.10 -25.91 2.79
C ASN A 133 -13.61 -25.44 1.41
N LYS A 134 -14.91 -25.24 1.28
CA LYS A 134 -15.49 -24.62 0.08
C LYS A 134 -15.66 -23.13 0.34
N LEU A 135 -14.94 -22.30 -0.40
CA LEU A 135 -15.07 -20.86 -0.39
C LEU A 135 -16.28 -20.46 -1.24
N SER A 136 -17.15 -19.66 -0.69
CA SER A 136 -18.27 -19.06 -1.41
C SER A 136 -18.40 -17.59 -1.05
N GLY A 137 -18.97 -16.81 -1.95
CA GLY A 137 -19.22 -15.40 -1.66
C GLY A 137 -19.83 -14.65 -2.80
N SER A 138 -20.12 -13.38 -2.51
CA SER A 138 -20.66 -12.43 -3.47
C SER A 138 -20.04 -11.04 -3.27
N PHE A 139 -19.95 -10.30 -4.35
CA PHE A 139 -19.47 -8.91 -4.36
C PHE A 139 -19.98 -8.19 -5.60
N SER A 140 -19.78 -6.88 -5.65
CA SER A 140 -20.05 -6.04 -6.81
C SER A 140 -18.75 -5.41 -7.31
N ILE A 141 -18.60 -5.30 -8.63
CA ILE A 141 -17.55 -4.50 -9.25
C ILE A 141 -18.22 -3.33 -9.95
N VAL A 142 -17.88 -2.13 -9.47
CA VAL A 142 -18.40 -0.89 -10.03
C VAL A 142 -17.34 -0.28 -10.94
N LYS A 143 -17.69 -0.07 -12.21
CA LYS A 143 -16.85 0.65 -13.16
C LYS A 143 -16.99 2.14 -12.91
N ASN A 144 -15.97 2.78 -12.38
CA ASN A 144 -16.00 4.19 -12.03
C ASN A 144 -15.53 5.09 -13.20
N VAL A 145 -14.49 4.67 -13.91
CA VAL A 145 -14.03 5.40 -15.11
C VAL A 145 -14.65 4.79 -16.35
N ALA A 146 -15.47 5.55 -17.08
CA ALA A 146 -16.27 5.05 -18.20
C ALA A 146 -15.44 4.36 -19.30
N THR A 147 -14.22 4.84 -19.54
CA THR A 147 -13.28 4.30 -20.56
C THR A 147 -12.45 3.13 -20.07
N ALA A 148 -12.54 2.76 -18.77
CA ALA A 148 -11.76 1.66 -18.23
C ALA A 148 -12.18 0.31 -18.84
N ASN A 149 -11.21 -0.53 -19.15
CA ASN A 149 -11.40 -1.92 -19.51
C ASN A 149 -10.84 -2.80 -18.41
N MET A 150 -11.60 -3.82 -18.00
CA MET A 150 -11.16 -4.79 -17.03
C MET A 150 -10.13 -5.73 -17.68
N SER A 151 -9.01 -5.94 -16.98
CA SER A 151 -8.05 -6.97 -17.34
C SER A 151 -8.49 -8.32 -16.74
N PHE A 152 -8.77 -8.33 -15.45
CA PHE A 152 -9.30 -9.47 -14.71
C PHE A 152 -9.88 -9.01 -13.36
N TYR A 153 -10.67 -9.87 -12.73
CA TYR A 153 -10.85 -9.83 -11.29
C TYR A 153 -10.36 -11.13 -10.67
N THR A 154 -10.00 -11.09 -9.39
CA THR A 154 -9.34 -12.21 -8.71
C THR A 154 -9.93 -12.46 -7.34
N VAL A 155 -9.99 -13.73 -6.95
CA VAL A 155 -10.29 -14.17 -5.59
C VAL A 155 -9.01 -14.74 -5.00
N LEU A 156 -8.62 -14.24 -3.83
CA LEU A 156 -7.38 -14.57 -3.15
C LEU A 156 -7.65 -15.12 -1.75
N VAL A 157 -6.86 -16.11 -1.33
CA VAL A 157 -6.88 -16.64 0.03
C VAL A 157 -5.46 -16.72 0.58
N SER A 158 -5.27 -16.28 1.82
CA SER A 158 -3.99 -16.31 2.54
C SER A 158 -4.16 -16.85 3.97
N LYS A 159 -3.05 -17.28 4.57
CA LYS A 159 -2.96 -17.65 5.99
C LYS A 159 -2.83 -16.44 6.91
N THR A 160 -2.55 -15.29 6.37
CA THR A 160 -2.34 -14.05 7.11
C THR A 160 -3.29 -12.96 6.61
N ALA A 161 -3.48 -11.92 7.41
CA ALA A 161 -4.26 -10.76 7.02
C ALA A 161 -3.63 -9.92 5.88
N PHE A 162 -2.41 -10.24 5.46
CA PHE A 162 -1.83 -9.72 4.23
C PHE A 162 -2.28 -10.60 3.05
N VAL A 163 -3.17 -10.05 2.22
CA VAL A 163 -3.76 -10.79 1.09
C VAL A 163 -3.67 -9.93 -0.16
N ASP A 164 -2.84 -10.32 -1.10
CA ASP A 164 -2.76 -9.74 -2.44
C ASP A 164 -2.21 -10.75 -3.46
N ASP A 165 -1.91 -10.29 -4.67
CA ASP A 165 -1.42 -11.13 -5.77
C ASP A 165 -0.06 -11.79 -5.52
N VAL A 166 0.68 -11.36 -4.49
CA VAL A 166 1.95 -11.95 -4.04
C VAL A 166 1.75 -12.77 -2.76
N SER A 167 1.01 -12.23 -1.79
CA SER A 167 0.77 -12.84 -0.49
C SER A 167 -0.54 -13.65 -0.49
N ASN A 168 -0.50 -14.83 -1.09
CA ASN A 168 -1.62 -15.75 -1.13
C ASN A 168 -1.11 -17.20 -1.26
N PHE A 169 -1.93 -18.18 -0.90
CA PHE A 169 -1.71 -19.60 -1.24
C PHE A 169 -2.76 -20.11 -2.24
N TYR A 170 -3.82 -19.35 -2.47
CA TYR A 170 -4.82 -19.62 -3.49
C TYR A 170 -5.15 -18.32 -4.23
N ARG A 171 -5.15 -18.42 -5.55
CA ARG A 171 -5.53 -17.35 -6.46
C ARG A 171 -6.34 -17.93 -7.61
N LYS A 172 -7.45 -17.28 -7.89
CA LYS A 172 -8.28 -17.57 -9.06
C LYS A 172 -8.60 -16.27 -9.78
N ASP A 173 -8.14 -16.19 -11.01
CA ASP A 173 -8.42 -15.05 -11.91
C ASP A 173 -9.59 -15.36 -12.82
N TYR A 174 -10.38 -14.34 -13.14
CA TYR A 174 -11.53 -14.38 -14.03
C TYR A 174 -11.43 -13.21 -15.01
N ASP A 175 -11.64 -13.47 -16.29
CA ASP A 175 -11.39 -12.49 -17.35
C ASP A 175 -12.42 -11.36 -17.37
N THR A 176 -13.69 -11.65 -17.06
CA THR A 176 -14.79 -10.67 -17.11
C THR A 176 -15.76 -10.86 -15.97
N ALA A 177 -16.38 -9.74 -15.60
CA ALA A 177 -17.51 -9.72 -14.68
C ALA A 177 -18.81 -9.43 -15.43
N THR A 178 -19.83 -10.24 -15.20
CA THR A 178 -21.17 -10.04 -15.74
C THR A 178 -22.19 -9.85 -14.62
N GLY A 179 -23.03 -8.83 -14.75
CA GLY A 179 -24.09 -8.52 -13.77
C GLY A 179 -23.63 -7.58 -12.65
N SER A 180 -24.60 -7.10 -11.88
CA SER A 180 -24.39 -6.17 -10.75
C SER A 180 -23.88 -6.87 -9.49
N VAL A 181 -24.13 -8.16 -9.36
CA VAL A 181 -23.64 -9.01 -8.27
C VAL A 181 -22.94 -10.22 -8.87
N ILE A 182 -21.69 -10.44 -8.47
CA ILE A 182 -20.88 -11.56 -8.90
C ILE A 182 -20.86 -12.57 -7.75
N ASN A 183 -21.18 -13.82 -8.07
CA ASN A 183 -21.09 -14.93 -7.13
C ASN A 183 -19.87 -15.79 -7.48
N VAL A 184 -19.13 -16.21 -6.45
CA VAL A 184 -17.96 -17.09 -6.58
C VAL A 184 -18.14 -18.32 -5.71
N SER A 185 -17.61 -19.44 -6.20
CA SER A 185 -17.59 -20.71 -5.48
C SER A 185 -16.33 -21.46 -5.88
N GLU A 186 -15.45 -21.69 -4.90
CA GLU A 186 -14.16 -22.37 -5.11
C GLU A 186 -14.00 -23.53 -4.15
N ASP A 187 -13.58 -24.65 -4.65
CA ASP A 187 -13.33 -25.85 -3.84
C ASP A 187 -11.86 -25.93 -3.43
N LEU A 188 -11.61 -25.68 -2.14
CA LEU A 188 -10.29 -25.78 -1.52
C LEU A 188 -10.10 -27.07 -0.73
N SER A 189 -11.03 -28.03 -0.83
CA SER A 189 -10.99 -29.28 -0.06
C SER A 189 -9.74 -30.12 -0.29
N ASN A 190 -9.10 -29.99 -1.46
CA ASN A 190 -7.85 -30.68 -1.79
C ASN A 190 -6.59 -29.83 -1.53
N ASN A 191 -6.74 -28.61 -1.01
CA ASN A 191 -5.60 -27.76 -0.71
C ASN A 191 -5.10 -28.00 0.71
N GLU A 192 -3.87 -28.50 0.85
CA GLU A 192 -3.28 -28.86 2.15
C GLU A 192 -3.15 -27.66 3.11
N THR A 193 -2.88 -26.46 2.57
CA THR A 193 -2.85 -25.25 3.37
C THR A 193 -4.24 -24.88 3.89
N ALA A 194 -5.27 -25.01 3.05
CA ALA A 194 -6.64 -24.77 3.49
C ALA A 194 -7.09 -25.74 4.57
N LYS A 195 -6.66 -27.00 4.52
CA LYS A 195 -6.97 -28.03 5.54
C LYS A 195 -6.29 -27.75 6.88
N SER A 196 -5.02 -27.36 6.86
CA SER A 196 -4.18 -27.29 8.06
C SER A 196 -4.13 -25.91 8.73
N ALA A 197 -4.50 -24.85 8.04
CA ALA A 197 -4.40 -23.50 8.59
C ALA A 197 -5.44 -23.25 9.69
N THR A 198 -4.99 -22.64 10.78
CA THR A 198 -5.85 -22.24 11.91
C THR A 198 -6.61 -20.94 11.67
N ALA A 199 -6.09 -20.10 10.77
CA ALA A 199 -6.73 -18.87 10.33
C ALA A 199 -6.60 -18.73 8.81
N LEU A 200 -7.66 -18.24 8.17
CA LEU A 200 -7.69 -17.98 6.75
C LEU A 200 -8.37 -16.63 6.48
N PHE A 201 -7.82 -15.93 5.53
CA PHE A 201 -8.27 -14.61 5.11
C PHE A 201 -8.48 -14.62 3.60
N ALA A 202 -9.52 -13.94 3.14
CA ALA A 202 -9.83 -13.85 1.72
C ALA A 202 -10.07 -12.41 1.30
N ARG A 203 -9.85 -12.15 0.01
CA ARG A 203 -9.95 -10.82 -0.59
C ARG A 203 -10.32 -10.93 -2.07
N VAL A 204 -11.04 -9.96 -2.57
CA VAL A 204 -11.32 -9.80 -4.01
C VAL A 204 -10.51 -8.63 -4.54
N GLY A 205 -9.92 -8.79 -5.71
CA GLY A 205 -9.25 -7.71 -6.43
C GLY A 205 -9.80 -7.53 -7.84
N VAL A 206 -9.74 -6.33 -8.39
CA VAL A 206 -10.02 -6.03 -9.79
C VAL A 206 -8.92 -5.16 -10.38
N ARG A 207 -8.45 -5.51 -11.57
CA ARG A 207 -7.42 -4.79 -12.29
C ARG A 207 -7.96 -4.24 -13.61
N ALA A 208 -7.74 -2.95 -13.84
CA ALA A 208 -7.94 -2.36 -15.16
C ALA A 208 -6.76 -2.64 -16.08
N THR A 209 -6.98 -2.71 -17.38
CA THR A 209 -5.90 -2.88 -18.37
C THR A 209 -4.91 -1.71 -18.34
N ALA A 210 -5.39 -0.52 -18.01
CA ALA A 210 -4.57 0.70 -17.92
C ALA A 210 -3.87 0.87 -16.56
N ALA A 211 -4.07 -0.06 -15.60
CA ALA A 211 -3.50 0.03 -14.25
C ALA A 211 -2.38 -0.98 -14.03
N ASP A 212 -1.33 -0.57 -13.31
CA ASP A 212 -0.26 -1.47 -12.90
C ASP A 212 -0.68 -2.35 -11.73
N GLN A 213 -1.58 -1.85 -10.87
CA GLN A 213 -2.04 -2.52 -9.66
C GLN A 213 -3.55 -2.79 -9.71
N ALA A 214 -3.98 -3.80 -8.97
CA ALA A 214 -5.40 -4.04 -8.71
C ALA A 214 -5.88 -3.16 -7.54
N ILE A 215 -7.17 -2.80 -7.55
CA ILE A 215 -7.89 -2.35 -6.37
C ILE A 215 -8.53 -3.55 -5.71
N TYR A 216 -8.68 -3.50 -4.39
CA TYR A 216 -9.12 -4.65 -3.63
C TYR A 216 -10.31 -4.32 -2.72
N SER A 217 -11.03 -5.36 -2.33
CA SER A 217 -11.97 -5.30 -1.20
C SER A 217 -11.21 -5.17 0.12
N GLU A 218 -11.93 -5.02 1.23
CA GLU A 218 -11.41 -5.29 2.55
C GLU A 218 -10.95 -6.75 2.65
N VAL A 219 -10.05 -7.02 3.59
CA VAL A 219 -9.63 -8.37 3.94
C VAL A 219 -10.67 -8.98 4.88
N ILE A 220 -11.21 -10.14 4.51
CA ILE A 220 -12.23 -10.84 5.28
C ILE A 220 -11.60 -12.07 5.92
N LYS A 221 -11.68 -12.19 7.25
CA LYS A 221 -11.34 -13.42 7.94
C LYS A 221 -12.45 -14.45 7.70
N ILE A 222 -12.10 -15.58 7.07
CA ILE A 222 -13.03 -16.64 6.69
C ILE A 222 -12.89 -17.90 7.54
N ARG A 223 -11.83 -17.97 8.36
CA ARG A 223 -11.60 -18.95 9.42
C ARG A 223 -10.84 -18.33 10.56
#